data_981903c69a58f0f7a426deffefbd29b7
#
_entry.id   981903c69a58f0f7a426deffefbd29b7
#
_cell.length_a   1.000
_cell.length_b   1.000
_cell.length_c   1.000
_cell.angle_alpha   90.00
_cell.angle_beta   90.00
_cell.angle_gamma   90.00
#
_symmetry.space_group_name_H-M   'P 1'
#
loop_
_entity.id
_entity.type
_entity.pdbx_description
1 polymer ?
#
loop_
_entity_poly.entity_id
_entity_poly.type
_entity_poly.pdbx_seq_one_letter_code
_entity_poly.pdbx_strand_id
1 'polypeptide(L)'
;MSTLPDGIDTFLGAAGWAGAQIAPLTGDASFRRYFRLHHQGKSAMLMHAPPPEEPREFLHVGRWLLDNEIRAPQIYAEDLDNGWVLIEDFGDARMRDWLDDNPAGEEAAYTAAIDTLADLHRKSAGPFPPYDEPTYLREAQLFTEWYCPALGLDVDTQGFDEAWRKALAPLIESQQPGVTVLRDYHAENIMLLRPDDGVDEQGVIDFQDALVGHPAYDLVSLLQDARRDVSQQLEHDMLCRYRAAADPG
;
A
#
# COMPACT_ATOMS: atom_id res chain seq x y z
N MET A 1 -9.44 -10.29 -24.56
CA MET A 1 -9.78 -11.27 -23.53
C MET A 1 -8.47 -11.72 -22.91
N SER A 2 -8.26 -11.49 -21.64
CA SER A 2 -7.07 -11.97 -20.93
C SER A 2 -7.20 -13.50 -20.81
N THR A 3 -6.36 -14.23 -21.54
CA THR A 3 -6.30 -15.70 -21.41
C THR A 3 -5.68 -16.04 -20.05
N LEU A 4 -6.32 -16.97 -19.34
CA LEU A 4 -5.78 -17.52 -18.10
C LEU A 4 -4.44 -18.20 -18.36
N PRO A 5 -3.49 -18.16 -17.42
CA PRO A 5 -2.23 -18.88 -17.54
C PRO A 5 -2.45 -20.39 -17.63
N ASP A 6 -1.59 -21.09 -18.38
CA ASP A 6 -1.60 -22.55 -18.43
C ASP A 6 -1.28 -23.15 -17.06
N GLY A 7 -1.99 -24.21 -16.66
CA GLY A 7 -1.78 -24.89 -15.38
C GLY A 7 -2.55 -24.30 -14.19
N ILE A 8 -3.26 -23.17 -14.35
CA ILE A 8 -4.00 -22.50 -13.29
C ILE A 8 -5.05 -23.40 -12.63
N ASP A 9 -5.71 -24.25 -13.40
CA ASP A 9 -6.73 -25.19 -12.88
C ASP A 9 -6.16 -26.18 -11.87
N THR A 10 -4.91 -26.61 -12.09
CA THR A 10 -4.20 -27.52 -11.16
C THR A 10 -3.88 -26.79 -9.85
N PHE A 11 -3.38 -25.55 -9.93
CA PHE A 11 -3.09 -24.72 -8.76
C PHE A 11 -4.37 -24.45 -7.96
N LEU A 12 -5.43 -23.99 -8.61
CA LEU A 12 -6.70 -23.70 -7.95
C LEU A 12 -7.34 -24.98 -7.37
N GLY A 13 -7.20 -26.13 -8.05
CA GLY A 13 -7.65 -27.40 -7.54
C GLY A 13 -6.95 -27.79 -6.22
N ALA A 14 -5.62 -27.63 -6.17
CA ALA A 14 -4.83 -27.89 -4.96
C ALA A 14 -5.16 -26.92 -3.82
N ALA A 15 -5.52 -25.68 -4.14
CA ALA A 15 -5.92 -24.65 -3.17
C ALA A 15 -7.40 -24.76 -2.71
N GLY A 16 -8.17 -25.75 -3.19
CA GLY A 16 -9.59 -25.94 -2.83
C GLY A 16 -10.57 -25.05 -3.61
N TRP A 17 -10.14 -24.49 -4.74
CA TRP A 17 -10.91 -23.61 -5.61
C TRP A 17 -11.22 -24.23 -6.98
N ALA A 18 -11.25 -25.57 -7.07
CA ALA A 18 -11.60 -26.27 -8.30
C ALA A 18 -12.98 -25.86 -8.82
N GLY A 19 -13.06 -25.49 -10.09
CA GLY A 19 -14.32 -25.06 -10.72
C GLY A 19 -14.81 -23.68 -10.31
N ALA A 20 -13.96 -22.83 -9.71
CA ALA A 20 -14.28 -21.45 -9.44
C ALA A 20 -14.59 -20.68 -10.74
N GLN A 21 -15.54 -19.76 -10.67
CA GLN A 21 -15.74 -18.77 -11.73
C GLN A 21 -14.64 -17.73 -11.62
N ILE A 22 -13.96 -17.41 -12.73
CA ILE A 22 -12.81 -16.52 -12.76
C ILE A 22 -13.15 -15.30 -13.62
N ALA A 23 -13.12 -14.12 -13.04
CA ALA A 23 -13.34 -12.84 -13.69
C ALA A 23 -12.07 -12.00 -13.69
N PRO A 24 -11.53 -11.58 -14.85
CA PRO A 24 -10.39 -10.68 -14.88
C PRO A 24 -10.78 -9.31 -14.32
N LEU A 25 -9.90 -8.72 -13.49
CA LEU A 25 -10.02 -7.31 -13.14
C LEU A 25 -9.32 -6.45 -14.20
N THR A 26 -9.81 -5.24 -14.38
CA THR A 26 -9.15 -4.25 -15.24
C THR A 26 -7.83 -3.90 -14.61
N GLY A 27 -6.72 -4.16 -15.33
CA GLY A 27 -5.36 -3.98 -14.79
C GLY A 27 -5.00 -2.52 -14.58
N ASP A 28 -4.17 -2.29 -13.60
CA ASP A 28 -3.45 -1.05 -13.36
C ASP A 28 -2.17 -0.99 -14.21
N ALA A 29 -1.35 0.03 -14.07
CA ALA A 29 -0.10 0.25 -14.83
C ALA A 29 1.00 -0.82 -14.59
N SER A 30 0.77 -1.81 -13.73
CA SER A 30 1.65 -2.93 -13.40
C SER A 30 1.50 -4.09 -14.39
N PHE A 31 2.57 -4.88 -14.56
CA PHE A 31 2.52 -6.16 -15.28
C PHE A 31 1.77 -7.26 -14.51
N ARG A 32 1.42 -7.02 -13.25
CA ARG A 32 0.59 -7.91 -12.44
C ARG A 32 -0.82 -7.94 -12.99
N ARG A 33 -1.41 -9.12 -13.02
CA ARG A 33 -2.80 -9.31 -13.41
C ARG A 33 -3.58 -9.89 -12.26
N TYR A 34 -4.75 -9.35 -12.01
CA TYR A 34 -5.63 -9.80 -10.95
C TYR A 34 -6.91 -10.42 -11.53
N PHE A 35 -7.36 -11.50 -10.88
CA PHE A 35 -8.58 -12.19 -11.23
C PHE A 35 -9.38 -12.45 -9.96
N ARG A 36 -10.65 -12.05 -9.97
CA ARG A 36 -11.55 -12.37 -8.86
C ARG A 36 -12.13 -13.75 -9.09
N LEU A 37 -12.09 -14.60 -8.08
CA LEU A 37 -12.64 -15.94 -8.07
C LEU A 37 -13.91 -15.97 -7.23
N HIS A 38 -14.93 -16.69 -7.74
CA HIS A 38 -16.14 -17.00 -6.97
C HIS A 38 -16.34 -18.51 -6.94
N HIS A 39 -16.45 -19.08 -5.75
CA HIS A 39 -16.66 -20.51 -5.53
C HIS A 39 -17.51 -20.76 -4.28
N GLN A 40 -18.66 -21.44 -4.42
CA GLN A 40 -19.54 -21.83 -3.31
C GLN A 40 -19.88 -20.67 -2.35
N GLY A 41 -20.19 -19.51 -2.89
CA GLY A 41 -20.55 -18.32 -2.10
C GLY A 41 -19.38 -17.59 -1.42
N LYS A 42 -18.15 -17.98 -1.71
CA LYS A 42 -16.92 -17.31 -1.28
C LYS A 42 -16.26 -16.60 -2.46
N SER A 43 -15.48 -15.56 -2.16
CA SER A 43 -14.59 -14.91 -3.12
C SER A 43 -13.14 -14.98 -2.69
N ALA A 44 -12.25 -14.92 -3.66
CA ALA A 44 -10.81 -14.79 -3.48
C ALA A 44 -10.22 -14.01 -4.65
N MET A 45 -9.01 -13.48 -4.45
CA MET A 45 -8.26 -12.78 -5.48
C MET A 45 -7.06 -13.62 -5.91
N LEU A 46 -6.94 -13.90 -7.19
CA LEU A 46 -5.74 -14.49 -7.78
C LEU A 46 -4.87 -13.37 -8.34
N MET A 47 -3.67 -13.22 -7.81
CA MET A 47 -2.62 -12.41 -8.40
C MET A 47 -1.75 -13.29 -9.29
N HIS A 48 -1.49 -12.84 -10.51
CA HIS A 48 -0.51 -13.43 -11.42
C HIS A 48 0.58 -12.39 -11.70
N ALA A 49 1.75 -12.64 -11.19
CA ALA A 49 2.94 -11.81 -11.26
C ALA A 49 4.10 -12.58 -11.90
N PRO A 50 4.08 -12.81 -13.25
CA PRO A 50 5.15 -13.50 -13.94
C PRO A 50 6.38 -12.60 -14.06
N PRO A 51 7.59 -13.15 -14.28
CA PRO A 51 8.79 -12.34 -14.54
C PRO A 51 8.54 -11.25 -15.59
N PRO A 52 9.08 -10.02 -15.39
CA PRO A 52 10.02 -9.61 -14.35
C PRO A 52 9.40 -9.28 -12.99
N GLU A 53 8.08 -9.33 -12.86
CA GLU A 53 7.39 -9.16 -11.58
C GLU A 53 7.68 -10.35 -10.67
N GLU A 54 7.89 -10.06 -9.37
CA GLU A 54 8.11 -11.09 -8.37
C GLU A 54 7.10 -10.98 -7.23
N PRO A 55 6.37 -12.05 -6.91
CA PRO A 55 5.42 -12.03 -5.80
C PRO A 55 6.11 -12.16 -4.42
N ARG A 56 7.45 -12.37 -4.38
CA ARG A 56 8.18 -12.64 -3.13
C ARG A 56 8.09 -11.49 -2.14
N GLU A 57 8.27 -10.24 -2.61
CA GLU A 57 8.19 -9.06 -1.75
C GLU A 57 6.78 -8.88 -1.21
N PHE A 58 5.76 -9.06 -2.06
CA PHE A 58 4.36 -9.05 -1.62
C PHE A 58 4.10 -10.08 -0.51
N LEU A 59 4.57 -11.31 -0.69
CA LEU A 59 4.40 -12.38 0.30
C LEU A 59 5.20 -12.11 1.57
N HIS A 60 6.42 -11.59 1.45
CA HIS A 60 7.28 -11.26 2.57
C HIS A 60 6.64 -10.18 3.46
N VAL A 61 6.26 -9.05 2.86
CA VAL A 61 5.62 -7.95 3.58
C VAL A 61 4.24 -8.36 4.10
N GLY A 62 3.42 -9.02 3.27
CA GLY A 62 2.07 -9.44 3.65
C GLY A 62 2.06 -10.38 4.86
N ARG A 63 2.97 -11.36 4.91
CA ARG A 63 3.11 -12.25 6.08
C ARG A 63 3.52 -11.48 7.32
N TRP A 64 4.51 -10.59 7.20
CA TRP A 64 4.94 -9.79 8.34
C TRP A 64 3.81 -8.91 8.87
N LEU A 65 3.02 -8.29 8.01
CA LEU A 65 1.84 -7.49 8.41
C LEU A 65 0.84 -8.36 9.17
N LEU A 66 0.49 -9.53 8.64
CA LEU A 66 -0.45 -10.46 9.26
C LEU A 66 0.07 -10.99 10.61
N ASP A 67 1.36 -11.32 10.72
CA ASP A 67 2.00 -11.78 11.95
C ASP A 67 2.03 -10.69 13.04
N ASN A 68 1.97 -9.41 12.63
CA ASN A 68 1.91 -8.25 13.50
C ASN A 68 0.48 -7.68 13.67
N GLU A 69 -0.54 -8.44 13.30
CA GLU A 69 -1.96 -8.08 13.45
C GLU A 69 -2.39 -6.83 12.64
N ILE A 70 -1.62 -6.47 11.61
CA ILE A 70 -2.02 -5.46 10.63
C ILE A 70 -2.83 -6.14 9.53
N ARG A 71 -3.99 -5.60 9.23
CA ARG A 71 -4.96 -6.20 8.32
C ARG A 71 -4.51 -6.10 6.86
N ALA A 72 -3.77 -7.09 6.40
CA ALA A 72 -3.45 -7.35 5.00
C ALA A 72 -4.28 -8.55 4.49
N PRO A 73 -4.42 -8.77 3.17
CA PRO A 73 -5.11 -9.94 2.63
C PRO A 73 -4.49 -11.24 3.12
N GLN A 74 -5.33 -12.18 3.60
CA GLN A 74 -4.87 -13.53 3.95
C GLN A 74 -4.30 -14.23 2.72
N ILE A 75 -3.17 -14.91 2.88
CA ILE A 75 -2.53 -15.69 1.80
C ILE A 75 -3.07 -17.11 1.88
N TYR A 76 -3.81 -17.56 0.87
CA TYR A 76 -4.44 -18.88 0.83
C TYR A 76 -3.55 -19.91 0.17
N ALA A 77 -2.85 -19.56 -0.90
CA ALA A 77 -1.93 -20.44 -1.61
C ALA A 77 -0.94 -19.62 -2.45
N GLU A 78 0.20 -20.24 -2.78
CA GLU A 78 1.22 -19.62 -3.64
C GLU A 78 1.88 -20.65 -4.54
N ASP A 79 2.31 -20.23 -5.71
CA ASP A 79 3.17 -20.96 -6.66
C ASP A 79 4.13 -19.95 -7.27
N LEU A 80 5.33 -19.85 -6.67
CA LEU A 80 6.33 -18.86 -7.05
C LEU A 80 6.95 -19.15 -8.43
N ASP A 81 7.00 -20.40 -8.84
CA ASP A 81 7.56 -20.78 -10.13
C ASP A 81 6.70 -20.28 -11.29
N ASN A 82 5.39 -20.23 -11.07
CA ASN A 82 4.42 -19.70 -12.01
C ASN A 82 3.99 -18.25 -11.72
N GLY A 83 4.45 -17.66 -10.63
CA GLY A 83 4.09 -16.30 -10.22
C GLY A 83 2.63 -16.16 -9.78
N TRP A 84 2.04 -17.20 -9.18
CA TRP A 84 0.65 -17.20 -8.72
C TRP A 84 0.56 -17.07 -7.20
N VAL A 85 -0.32 -16.17 -6.77
CA VAL A 85 -0.68 -16.04 -5.35
C VAL A 85 -2.19 -15.90 -5.23
N LEU A 86 -2.79 -16.78 -4.42
CA LEU A 86 -4.21 -16.72 -4.09
C LEU A 86 -4.37 -16.06 -2.73
N ILE A 87 -5.10 -14.95 -2.69
CA ILE A 87 -5.28 -14.13 -1.50
C ILE A 87 -6.75 -13.85 -1.23
N GLU A 88 -7.02 -13.35 -0.05
CA GLU A 88 -8.32 -12.84 0.33
C GLU A 88 -8.78 -11.71 -0.59
N ASP A 89 -10.07 -11.71 -0.91
CA ASP A 89 -10.73 -10.64 -1.65
C ASP A 89 -11.35 -9.65 -0.65
N PHE A 90 -10.81 -8.43 -0.60
CA PHE A 90 -11.31 -7.34 0.25
C PHE A 90 -12.53 -6.62 -0.34
N GLY A 91 -13.03 -7.08 -1.49
CA GLY A 91 -14.15 -6.43 -2.19
C GLY A 91 -13.72 -5.21 -2.99
N ASP A 92 -14.61 -4.24 -3.12
CA ASP A 92 -14.43 -3.09 -4.01
C ASP A 92 -14.49 -1.74 -3.29
N ALA A 93 -14.72 -1.73 -1.96
CA ALA A 93 -14.89 -0.51 -1.20
C ALA A 93 -13.53 0.13 -0.83
N ARG A 94 -12.88 0.78 -1.79
CA ARG A 94 -11.73 1.63 -1.50
C ARG A 94 -12.19 2.83 -0.67
N MET A 95 -11.41 3.20 0.34
CA MET A 95 -11.73 4.34 1.21
C MET A 95 -11.96 5.62 0.40
N ARG A 96 -11.14 5.90 -0.61
CA ARG A 96 -11.31 7.07 -1.48
C ARG A 96 -12.69 7.08 -2.15
N ASP A 97 -13.05 5.99 -2.85
CA ASP A 97 -14.29 5.92 -3.63
C ASP A 97 -15.52 5.95 -2.72
N TRP A 98 -15.43 5.30 -1.57
CA TRP A 98 -16.49 5.33 -0.56
C TRP A 98 -16.72 6.74 0.01
N LEU A 99 -15.65 7.51 0.23
CA LEU A 99 -15.73 8.88 0.74
C LEU A 99 -16.34 9.86 -0.26
N ASP A 100 -16.20 9.63 -1.56
CA ASP A 100 -16.85 10.44 -2.59
C ASP A 100 -18.38 10.35 -2.49
N ASP A 101 -18.90 9.18 -2.12
CA ASP A 101 -20.34 8.94 -1.90
C ASP A 101 -20.77 9.23 -0.45
N ASN A 102 -19.84 9.22 0.52
CA ASN A 102 -20.12 9.34 1.95
C ASN A 102 -19.24 10.43 2.64
N PRO A 103 -19.29 11.69 2.22
CA PRO A 103 -18.40 12.72 2.76
C PRO A 103 -18.55 12.97 4.27
N ALA A 104 -19.71 12.65 4.86
CA ALA A 104 -19.92 12.77 6.31
C ALA A 104 -19.14 11.72 7.12
N GLY A 105 -18.64 10.65 6.49
CA GLY A 105 -17.83 9.62 7.12
C GLY A 105 -16.33 9.90 7.12
N GLU A 106 -15.89 11.04 6.57
CA GLU A 106 -14.47 11.34 6.35
C GLU A 106 -13.65 11.30 7.64
N GLU A 107 -14.09 12.01 8.68
CA GLU A 107 -13.38 12.04 9.96
C GLU A 107 -13.23 10.64 10.57
N ALA A 108 -14.28 9.82 10.53
CA ALA A 108 -14.24 8.47 11.06
C ALA A 108 -13.29 7.56 10.28
N ALA A 109 -13.31 7.62 8.94
CA ALA A 109 -12.45 6.82 8.09
C ALA A 109 -10.96 7.19 8.25
N TYR A 110 -10.63 8.48 8.30
CA TYR A 110 -9.26 8.93 8.56
C TYR A 110 -8.82 8.62 9.99
N THR A 111 -9.72 8.70 10.97
CA THR A 111 -9.45 8.28 12.35
C THR A 111 -9.01 6.82 12.42
N ALA A 112 -9.75 5.91 11.79
CA ALA A 112 -9.42 4.49 11.75
C ALA A 112 -8.09 4.22 11.01
N ALA A 113 -7.83 4.94 9.91
CA ALA A 113 -6.56 4.84 9.19
C ALA A 113 -5.37 5.31 10.03
N ILE A 114 -5.51 6.42 10.76
CA ILE A 114 -4.47 6.93 11.68
C ILE A 114 -4.22 5.98 12.84
N ASP A 115 -5.26 5.37 13.40
CA ASP A 115 -5.11 4.39 14.48
C ASP A 115 -4.36 3.15 14.00
N THR A 116 -4.67 2.65 12.81
CA THR A 116 -3.96 1.54 12.17
C THR A 116 -2.48 1.90 11.94
N LEU A 117 -2.21 3.11 11.44
CA LEU A 117 -0.84 3.56 11.21
C LEU A 117 -0.06 3.72 12.53
N ALA A 118 -0.68 4.28 13.56
CA ALA A 118 -0.07 4.40 14.87
C ALA A 118 0.21 3.01 15.50
N ASP A 119 -0.68 2.03 15.30
CA ASP A 119 -0.47 0.66 15.73
C ASP A 119 0.70 0.01 14.99
N LEU A 120 0.77 0.16 13.67
CA LEU A 120 1.89 -0.31 12.86
C LEU A 120 3.23 0.27 13.37
N HIS A 121 3.29 1.56 13.62
CA HIS A 121 4.51 2.25 14.03
C HIS A 121 4.94 1.97 15.49
N ARG A 122 4.05 1.43 16.33
CA ARG A 122 4.41 0.92 17.67
C ARG A 122 5.04 -0.47 17.62
N LYS A 123 4.88 -1.22 16.53
CA LYS A 123 5.53 -2.52 16.33
C LYS A 123 7.03 -2.34 16.08
N SER A 124 7.81 -3.36 16.37
CA SER A 124 9.19 -3.38 15.89
C SER A 124 9.19 -3.33 14.37
N ALA A 125 10.07 -2.52 13.79
CA ALA A 125 10.17 -2.41 12.34
C ALA A 125 10.40 -3.78 11.69
N GLY A 126 9.76 -4.01 10.54
CA GLY A 126 9.91 -5.25 9.78
C GLY A 126 11.33 -5.43 9.23
N PRO A 127 11.67 -6.64 8.79
CA PRO A 127 12.98 -6.94 8.19
C PRO A 127 13.04 -6.45 6.73
N PHE A 128 12.79 -5.15 6.53
CA PHE A 128 12.74 -4.50 5.22
C PHE A 128 13.98 -3.62 5.00
N PRO A 129 14.32 -3.29 3.73
CA PRO A 129 15.40 -2.37 3.44
C PRO A 129 15.22 -1.01 4.11
N PRO A 130 16.31 -0.30 4.44
CA PRO A 130 16.22 1.04 4.97
C PRO A 130 15.74 2.03 3.90
N TYR A 131 14.92 3.00 4.30
CA TYR A 131 14.62 4.18 3.48
C TYR A 131 15.75 5.18 3.65
N ASP A 132 16.81 4.99 2.89
CA ASP A 132 18.06 5.73 2.99
C ASP A 132 18.11 6.92 2.01
N GLU A 133 19.19 7.72 2.10
CA GLU A 133 19.39 8.87 1.22
C GLU A 133 19.35 8.52 -0.27
N PRO A 134 20.01 7.44 -0.76
CA PRO A 134 19.90 7.05 -2.15
C PRO A 134 18.47 6.78 -2.61
N THR A 135 17.66 6.15 -1.77
CA THR A 135 16.26 5.82 -2.08
C THR A 135 15.41 7.09 -2.16
N TYR A 136 15.50 8.00 -1.18
CA TYR A 136 14.83 9.30 -1.23
C TYR A 136 15.22 10.12 -2.46
N LEU A 137 16.53 10.17 -2.75
CA LEU A 137 17.02 10.90 -3.91
C LEU A 137 16.51 10.30 -5.22
N ARG A 138 16.50 8.98 -5.34
CA ARG A 138 16.00 8.29 -6.54
C ARG A 138 14.54 8.67 -6.83
N GLU A 139 13.71 8.75 -5.81
CA GLU A 139 12.31 9.16 -5.95
C GLU A 139 12.18 10.64 -6.35
N ALA A 140 12.93 11.52 -5.68
CA ALA A 140 12.95 12.93 -6.03
C ALA A 140 13.43 13.19 -7.47
N GLN A 141 14.41 12.41 -7.95
CA GLN A 141 14.96 12.52 -9.30
C GLN A 141 13.95 12.21 -10.40
N LEU A 142 12.86 11.48 -10.12
CA LEU A 142 11.78 11.28 -11.08
C LEU A 142 11.20 12.61 -11.57
N PHE A 143 11.21 13.64 -10.75
CA PHE A 143 10.79 15.00 -11.15
C PHE A 143 11.68 15.57 -12.25
N THR A 144 12.99 15.48 -12.09
CA THR A 144 13.96 15.99 -13.07
C THR A 144 14.08 15.10 -14.31
N GLU A 145 13.82 13.80 -14.16
CA GLU A 145 13.93 12.84 -15.27
C GLU A 145 12.69 12.78 -16.15
N TRP A 146 11.51 13.01 -15.60
CA TRP A 146 10.25 12.85 -16.31
C TRP A 146 9.47 14.14 -16.45
N TYR A 147 9.21 14.84 -15.32
CA TYR A 147 8.35 16.03 -15.35
C TYR A 147 9.02 17.20 -16.06
N CYS A 148 10.28 17.51 -15.74
CA CYS A 148 10.96 18.64 -16.35
C CYS A 148 11.13 18.48 -17.87
N PRO A 149 11.58 17.33 -18.40
CA PRO A 149 11.65 17.13 -19.85
C PRO A 149 10.28 17.18 -20.54
N ALA A 150 9.24 16.66 -19.91
CA ALA A 150 7.87 16.69 -20.47
C ALA A 150 7.35 18.11 -20.66
N LEU A 151 7.83 19.07 -19.85
CA LEU A 151 7.50 20.49 -19.97
C LEU A 151 8.57 21.31 -20.71
N GLY A 152 9.64 20.68 -21.21
CA GLY A 152 10.76 21.36 -21.87
C GLY A 152 11.56 22.26 -20.93
N LEU A 153 11.59 21.95 -19.62
CA LEU A 153 12.33 22.70 -18.62
C LEU A 153 13.80 22.19 -18.58
N ASP A 154 14.73 23.11 -18.58
CA ASP A 154 16.14 22.86 -18.33
C ASP A 154 16.41 23.03 -16.82
N VAL A 155 16.99 22.00 -16.19
CA VAL A 155 17.18 21.94 -14.75
C VAL A 155 18.63 21.60 -14.39
N ASP A 156 19.21 22.35 -13.46
CA ASP A 156 20.46 21.99 -12.80
C ASP A 156 20.24 20.76 -11.89
N THR A 157 20.42 19.57 -12.45
CA THR A 157 20.22 18.30 -11.74
C THR A 157 21.18 18.13 -10.57
N GLN A 158 22.41 18.64 -10.68
CA GLN A 158 23.38 18.58 -9.59
C GLN A 158 22.94 19.47 -8.43
N GLY A 159 22.55 20.71 -8.70
CA GLY A 159 22.03 21.62 -7.68
C GLY A 159 20.74 21.12 -7.04
N PHE A 160 19.88 20.45 -7.81
CA PHE A 160 18.67 19.77 -7.31
C PHE A 160 19.04 18.67 -6.31
N ASP A 161 19.96 17.78 -6.66
CA ASP A 161 20.42 16.69 -5.78
C ASP A 161 21.06 17.22 -4.50
N GLU A 162 21.90 18.26 -4.60
CA GLU A 162 22.53 18.90 -3.43
C GLU A 162 21.50 19.55 -2.50
N ALA A 163 20.48 20.20 -3.06
CA ALA A 163 19.39 20.79 -2.30
C ALA A 163 18.57 19.72 -1.57
N TRP A 164 18.26 18.61 -2.23
CA TRP A 164 17.54 17.48 -1.62
C TRP A 164 18.36 16.82 -0.50
N ARG A 165 19.65 16.52 -0.71
CA ARG A 165 20.51 15.98 0.35
C ARG A 165 20.52 16.86 1.58
N LYS A 166 20.63 18.17 1.39
CA LYS A 166 20.58 19.13 2.49
C LYS A 166 19.24 19.14 3.22
N ALA A 167 18.14 19.03 2.48
CA ALA A 167 16.78 18.99 3.06
C ALA A 167 16.50 17.68 3.80
N LEU A 168 16.97 16.55 3.27
CA LEU A 168 16.75 15.22 3.83
C LEU A 168 17.65 14.88 5.02
N ALA A 169 18.83 15.51 5.14
CA ALA A 169 19.78 15.19 6.19
C ALA A 169 19.16 15.17 7.61
N PRO A 170 18.43 16.19 8.07
CA PRO A 170 17.81 16.16 9.40
C PRO A 170 16.72 15.10 9.53
N LEU A 171 15.99 14.78 8.46
CA LEU A 171 14.98 13.73 8.45
C LEU A 171 15.64 12.36 8.65
N ILE A 172 16.67 12.05 7.86
CA ILE A 172 17.42 10.79 7.91
C ILE A 172 18.11 10.62 9.26
N GLU A 173 18.68 11.70 9.81
CA GLU A 173 19.31 11.69 11.13
C GLU A 173 18.31 11.39 12.25
N SER A 174 17.06 11.87 12.13
CA SER A 174 16.00 11.67 13.12
C SER A 174 15.20 10.37 12.98
N GLN A 175 15.36 9.62 11.91
CA GLN A 175 14.56 8.41 11.68
C GLN A 175 15.04 7.16 12.44
N GLN A 176 16.00 7.27 13.34
CA GLN A 176 16.51 6.15 14.13
C GLN A 176 15.96 6.15 15.57
N PRO A 177 15.36 5.03 16.05
CA PRO A 177 15.04 3.82 15.29
C PRO A 177 13.90 4.07 14.29
N GLY A 178 14.03 3.51 13.07
CA GLY A 178 12.98 3.63 12.05
C GLY A 178 11.75 2.78 12.38
N VAL A 179 10.65 3.09 11.70
CA VAL A 179 9.41 2.30 11.71
C VAL A 179 9.19 1.64 10.35
N THR A 180 8.28 0.67 10.28
CA THR A 180 7.83 0.15 8.99
C THR A 180 7.03 1.24 8.27
N VAL A 181 7.45 1.60 7.06
CA VAL A 181 6.81 2.56 6.16
C VAL A 181 6.24 1.79 4.98
N LEU A 182 4.93 1.92 4.73
CA LEU A 182 4.24 1.22 3.62
C LEU A 182 4.41 1.95 2.28
N ARG A 183 4.82 3.22 2.30
CA ARG A 183 5.03 4.14 1.18
C ARG A 183 3.75 4.61 0.49
N ASP A 184 2.93 3.68 0.07
CA ASP A 184 1.67 3.97 -0.61
C ASP A 184 0.46 3.87 0.32
N TYR A 185 0.61 4.35 1.58
CA TYR A 185 -0.46 4.38 2.57
C TYR A 185 -1.38 5.58 2.36
N HIS A 186 -2.30 5.47 1.42
CA HIS A 186 -3.25 6.52 1.05
C HIS A 186 -4.65 5.94 0.80
N ALA A 187 -5.65 6.83 0.67
CA ALA A 187 -7.07 6.42 0.63
C ALA A 187 -7.44 5.45 -0.51
N GLU A 188 -6.67 5.38 -1.61
CA GLU A 188 -6.89 4.39 -2.69
C GLU A 188 -6.41 2.98 -2.32
N ASN A 189 -5.46 2.86 -1.37
CA ASN A 189 -4.86 1.59 -0.95
C ASN A 189 -5.36 1.12 0.43
N ILE A 190 -6.36 1.80 0.97
CA ILE A 190 -7.09 1.38 2.17
C ILE A 190 -8.47 0.87 1.74
N MET A 191 -8.77 -0.38 2.11
CA MET A 191 -10.03 -1.05 1.82
C MET A 191 -10.94 -1.06 3.04
N LEU A 192 -12.18 -0.62 2.89
CA LEU A 192 -13.21 -0.73 3.92
C LEU A 192 -13.84 -2.12 3.81
N LEU A 193 -13.64 -2.96 4.83
CA LEU A 193 -14.00 -4.37 4.73
C LEU A 193 -15.49 -4.63 4.95
N ARG A 194 -16.15 -3.78 5.73
CA ARG A 194 -17.60 -3.83 6.01
C ARG A 194 -18.21 -2.42 6.05
N PRO A 195 -18.18 -1.68 4.94
CA PRO A 195 -18.59 -0.27 4.93
C PRO A 195 -20.06 -0.02 5.35
N ASP A 196 -20.92 -1.04 5.23
CA ASP A 196 -22.33 -0.96 5.69
C ASP A 196 -22.45 -1.04 7.21
N ASP A 197 -21.49 -1.64 7.92
CA ASP A 197 -21.46 -1.79 9.37
C ASP A 197 -20.63 -0.69 10.05
N GLY A 198 -19.77 -0.01 9.30
CA GLY A 198 -18.86 1.03 9.78
C GLY A 198 -17.55 1.06 9.01
N VAL A 199 -16.69 2.04 9.33
CA VAL A 199 -15.41 2.26 8.64
C VAL A 199 -14.19 1.84 9.45
N ASP A 200 -14.39 1.28 10.63
CA ASP A 200 -13.30 0.93 11.56
C ASP A 200 -12.52 -0.30 11.11
N GLU A 201 -13.15 -1.21 10.36
CA GLU A 201 -12.49 -2.38 9.84
C GLU A 201 -11.88 -2.10 8.46
N GLN A 202 -10.60 -1.79 8.48
CA GLN A 202 -9.84 -1.43 7.29
C GLN A 202 -8.76 -2.46 7.00
N GLY A 203 -8.47 -2.67 5.71
CA GLY A 203 -7.36 -3.50 5.24
C GLY A 203 -6.45 -2.71 4.32
N VAL A 204 -5.15 -3.02 4.34
CA VAL A 204 -4.15 -2.37 3.49
C VAL A 204 -3.81 -3.24 2.29
N ILE A 205 -3.62 -2.62 1.14
CA ILE A 205 -3.13 -3.23 -0.09
C ILE A 205 -1.94 -2.43 -0.64
N ASP A 206 -1.27 -2.95 -1.65
CA ASP A 206 -0.14 -2.30 -2.35
C ASP A 206 1.06 -1.97 -1.44
N PHE A 207 1.37 -2.86 -0.53
CA PHE A 207 2.37 -2.71 0.53
C PHE A 207 3.73 -3.36 0.23
N GLN A 208 3.92 -4.00 -0.93
CA GLN A 208 5.10 -4.82 -1.23
C GLN A 208 6.42 -4.03 -1.27
N ASP A 209 6.35 -2.72 -1.42
CA ASP A 209 7.50 -1.83 -1.45
C ASP A 209 7.84 -1.22 -0.08
N ALA A 210 7.39 -1.86 1.00
CA ALA A 210 7.61 -1.40 2.37
C ALA A 210 9.11 -1.30 2.70
N LEU A 211 9.46 -0.24 3.45
CA LEU A 211 10.81 0.07 3.89
C LEU A 211 10.84 0.34 5.41
N VAL A 212 12.03 0.54 5.96
CA VAL A 212 12.22 1.03 7.33
C VAL A 212 12.69 2.48 7.28
N GLY A 213 11.87 3.40 7.75
CA GLY A 213 12.11 4.82 7.58
C GLY A 213 11.47 5.71 8.64
N HIS A 214 11.29 6.97 8.29
CA HIS A 214 10.72 7.98 9.17
C HIS A 214 9.17 7.89 9.16
N PRO A 215 8.50 7.89 10.33
CA PRO A 215 7.04 7.74 10.42
C PRO A 215 6.24 8.83 9.71
N ALA A 216 6.83 9.99 9.46
CA ALA A 216 6.15 11.07 8.75
C ALA A 216 5.82 10.72 7.29
N TYR A 217 6.49 9.74 6.67
CA TYR A 217 6.25 9.43 5.26
C TYR A 217 4.82 8.99 5.00
N ASP A 218 4.35 7.96 5.72
CA ASP A 218 2.98 7.46 5.55
C ASP A 218 1.92 8.46 6.03
N LEU A 219 2.25 9.32 7.00
CA LEU A 219 1.38 10.42 7.39
C LEU A 219 1.20 11.44 6.26
N VAL A 220 2.27 11.80 5.56
CA VAL A 220 2.22 12.68 4.39
C VAL A 220 1.46 12.00 3.25
N SER A 221 1.73 10.71 2.99
CA SER A 221 1.05 9.93 1.97
C SER A 221 -0.47 9.91 2.19
N LEU A 222 -0.93 9.78 3.44
CA LEU A 222 -2.35 9.75 3.79
C LEU A 222 -2.99 11.14 3.83
N LEU A 223 -2.33 12.12 4.45
CA LEU A 223 -2.95 13.42 4.80
C LEU A 223 -2.69 14.52 3.77
N GLN A 224 -1.69 14.35 2.91
CA GLN A 224 -1.36 15.27 1.82
C GLN A 224 -1.40 14.55 0.45
N ASP A 225 -2.32 13.59 0.30
CA ASP A 225 -2.48 12.79 -0.91
C ASP A 225 -2.80 13.68 -2.12
N ALA A 226 -1.99 13.52 -3.19
CA ALA A 226 -2.19 14.26 -4.43
C ALA A 226 -3.50 13.87 -5.18
N ARG A 227 -4.15 12.78 -4.77
CA ARG A 227 -5.36 12.22 -5.40
C ARG A 227 -6.65 12.66 -4.72
N ARG A 228 -6.54 13.15 -3.46
CA ARG A 228 -7.68 13.60 -2.66
C ARG A 228 -7.27 14.71 -1.70
N ASP A 229 -7.95 15.85 -1.81
CA ASP A 229 -7.75 16.96 -0.89
C ASP A 229 -8.23 16.62 0.52
N VAL A 230 -7.36 16.81 1.51
CA VAL A 230 -7.66 16.74 2.93
C VAL A 230 -7.70 18.15 3.50
N SER A 231 -8.72 18.51 4.27
CA SER A 231 -8.80 19.85 4.87
C SER A 231 -7.69 20.06 5.90
N GLN A 232 -7.17 21.30 6.01
CA GLN A 232 -6.15 21.64 7.01
C GLN A 232 -6.58 21.31 8.45
N GLN A 233 -7.89 21.43 8.74
CA GLN A 233 -8.42 21.08 10.06
C GLN A 233 -8.33 19.56 10.30
N LEU A 234 -8.76 18.75 9.34
CA LEU A 234 -8.70 17.29 9.44
C LEU A 234 -7.24 16.81 9.53
N GLU A 235 -6.35 17.34 8.69
CA GLU A 235 -4.92 17.05 8.78
C GLU A 235 -4.37 17.34 10.19
N HIS A 236 -4.65 18.52 10.71
CA HIS A 236 -4.20 18.90 12.05
C HIS A 236 -4.72 17.94 13.14
N ASP A 237 -6.00 17.62 13.12
CA ASP A 237 -6.65 16.74 14.10
C ASP A 237 -6.08 15.32 14.03
N MET A 238 -5.84 14.81 12.83
CA MET A 238 -5.24 13.49 12.59
C MET A 238 -3.78 13.44 13.03
N LEU A 239 -2.99 14.49 12.80
CA LEU A 239 -1.62 14.58 13.31
C LEU A 239 -1.58 14.63 14.86
N CYS A 240 -2.51 15.36 15.49
CA CYS A 240 -2.63 15.38 16.95
C CYS A 240 -3.01 13.99 17.48
N ARG A 241 -3.96 13.30 16.82
CA ARG A 241 -4.35 11.93 17.17
C ARG A 241 -3.19 10.95 17.04
N TYR A 242 -2.47 11.00 15.92
CA TYR A 242 -1.32 10.13 15.71
C TYR A 242 -0.28 10.30 16.83
N ARG A 243 0.09 11.54 17.17
CA ARG A 243 1.05 11.81 18.24
C ARG A 243 0.61 11.22 19.58
N ALA A 244 -0.67 11.38 19.92
CA ALA A 244 -1.20 10.84 21.17
C ALA A 244 -1.22 9.30 21.19
N ALA A 245 -1.38 8.66 20.02
CA ALA A 245 -1.47 7.21 19.91
C ALA A 245 -0.08 6.54 19.76
N ALA A 246 0.85 7.16 19.04
CA ALA A 246 2.17 6.60 18.73
C ALA A 246 3.17 6.76 19.89
N ASP A 247 3.04 7.81 20.69
CA ASP A 247 3.87 8.08 21.90
C ASP A 247 2.95 8.29 23.11
N PRO A 248 2.54 7.22 23.79
CA PRO A 248 1.62 7.30 24.93
C PRO A 248 2.25 7.88 26.22
N GLY A 249 3.52 8.38 26.17
CA GLY A 249 4.23 9.05 27.27
C GLY A 249 5.29 8.19 27.92
#